data_c3f7c3fe3f1196ae6f3c099b46bc9360
#
_entry.id   c3f7c3fe3f1196ae6f3c099b46bc9360
#
_cell.length_a   1.000
_cell.length_b   1.000
_cell.length_c   1.000
_cell.angle_alpha   90.00
_cell.angle_beta   90.00
_cell.angle_gamma   90.00
#
_symmetry.space_group_name_H-M   'P 1'
#
loop_
_entity.id
_entity.type
_entity.pdbx_description
1 polymer ?
#
loop_
_entity_poly.entity_id
_entity_poly.type
_entity_poly.pdbx_seq_one_letter_code
_entity_poly.pdbx_strand_id
1 'polypeptide(L)'
;MYPGTNPEEHTTFAPYSAFDIPADLRALHGRYDVEATARRVRNFRYAEEWSMLIMGGWLATIPEVPVKTGLGKILWEAAQAADVLGKRLPELRCGQRAITASESANQGFADFVQALSEPETPDLSIEKLTGLFDVLVPHLIGVYEKTMRETDQICDAPTIELLEDIVRKKRRHEAWGSEVLDRLCDTDAKRERRRERAAELRARLEACGGVTGELAR
;
A
#
# COMPACT_ATOMS: atom_id res chain seq x y z
N MET A 1 47.25 9.39 -3.21
CA MET A 1 47.72 8.08 -3.72
C MET A 1 47.48 7.10 -2.58
N TYR A 2 46.49 6.24 -2.72
CA TYR A 2 46.22 5.20 -1.72
C TYR A 2 47.32 4.14 -1.81
N PRO A 3 48.00 3.82 -0.73
CA PRO A 3 49.09 2.83 -0.77
C PRO A 3 48.52 1.43 -0.90
N GLY A 4 48.89 0.73 -1.96
CA GLY A 4 48.76 -0.73 -2.03
C GLY A 4 47.81 -1.29 -3.06
N THR A 5 47.25 -0.53 -3.97
CA THR A 5 46.36 -1.07 -5.02
C THR A 5 47.10 -1.26 -6.35
N ASN A 6 47.09 -2.53 -6.82
CA ASN A 6 47.63 -2.88 -8.14
C ASN A 6 46.68 -2.29 -9.22
N PRO A 7 47.17 -1.58 -10.26
CA PRO A 7 46.36 -1.01 -11.32
C PRO A 7 45.48 -2.03 -12.05
N GLU A 8 45.81 -3.30 -12.04
CA GLU A 8 45.02 -4.37 -12.65
C GLU A 8 43.79 -4.77 -11.83
N GLU A 9 43.79 -4.48 -10.50
CA GLU A 9 42.61 -4.74 -9.63
C GLU A 9 41.49 -3.72 -9.82
N HIS A 10 41.78 -2.57 -10.45
CA HIS A 10 40.77 -1.54 -10.74
C HIS A 10 39.98 -1.78 -12.02
N THR A 11 40.34 -2.76 -12.84
CA THR A 11 39.64 -3.06 -14.11
C THR A 11 38.40 -3.94 -13.92
N THR A 12 38.32 -4.65 -12.84
CA THR A 12 37.08 -5.35 -12.41
C THR A 12 36.47 -4.57 -11.26
N PHE A 13 35.61 -3.63 -11.61
CA PHE A 13 34.85 -2.88 -10.62
C PHE A 13 33.88 -3.82 -9.90
N ALA A 14 34.33 -4.43 -8.82
CA ALA A 14 33.47 -5.05 -7.82
C ALA A 14 33.43 -4.13 -6.60
N PRO A 15 32.55 -3.11 -6.61
CA PRO A 15 32.63 -2.00 -5.64
C PRO A 15 32.58 -2.46 -4.19
N TYR A 16 31.97 -3.59 -3.94
CA TYR A 16 31.83 -4.11 -2.57
C TYR A 16 32.95 -5.05 -2.16
N SER A 17 33.66 -5.68 -3.09
CA SER A 17 34.83 -6.50 -2.76
C SER A 17 36.05 -5.65 -2.35
N ALA A 18 36.13 -4.42 -2.85
CA ALA A 18 37.22 -3.48 -2.50
C ALA A 18 37.19 -3.02 -1.03
N PHE A 19 36.10 -3.24 -0.33
CA PHE A 19 35.92 -2.80 1.06
C PHE A 19 35.70 -3.96 2.04
N ASP A 20 35.99 -5.19 1.64
CA ASP A 20 35.77 -6.41 2.48
C ASP A 20 34.38 -6.46 3.12
N ILE A 21 33.36 -6.00 2.38
CA ILE A 21 31.99 -6.02 2.86
C ILE A 21 31.53 -7.46 3.00
N PRO A 22 31.02 -7.89 4.16
CA PRO A 22 30.52 -9.24 4.39
C PRO A 22 29.48 -9.66 3.33
N ALA A 23 29.48 -10.97 3.00
CA ALA A 23 28.62 -11.50 1.94
C ALA A 23 27.10 -11.31 2.20
N ASP A 24 26.71 -11.29 3.47
CA ASP A 24 25.36 -10.96 3.91
C ASP A 24 24.96 -9.50 3.62
N LEU A 25 25.90 -8.57 3.71
CA LEU A 25 25.68 -7.18 3.30
C LEU A 25 25.67 -7.00 1.77
N ARG A 26 26.33 -7.91 1.03
CA ARG A 26 26.22 -7.94 -0.45
C ARG A 26 24.84 -8.41 -0.94
N ALA A 27 24.10 -9.14 -0.10
CA ALA A 27 22.74 -9.55 -0.37
C ALA A 27 21.71 -8.41 -0.18
N LEU A 28 22.15 -7.20 0.18
CA LEU A 28 21.28 -6.02 0.28
C LEU A 28 20.80 -5.46 -1.08
N HIS A 29 21.26 -6.01 -2.19
CA HIS A 29 20.77 -5.65 -3.52
C HIS A 29 19.28 -5.96 -3.62
N GLY A 30 18.50 -4.91 -3.71
CA GLY A 30 17.06 -5.02 -3.87
C GLY A 30 16.68 -5.63 -5.23
N ARG A 31 15.52 -6.23 -5.26
CA ARG A 31 14.91 -6.79 -6.47
C ARG A 31 14.50 -5.71 -7.47
N TYR A 32 14.25 -4.48 -7.00
CA TYR A 32 13.66 -3.41 -7.79
C TYR A 32 14.71 -2.36 -8.17
N ASP A 33 14.75 -2.00 -9.45
CA ASP A 33 15.42 -0.80 -9.91
C ASP A 33 14.60 0.46 -9.56
N VAL A 34 15.15 1.64 -9.83
CA VAL A 34 14.52 2.94 -9.53
C VAL A 34 13.16 3.08 -10.21
N GLU A 35 13.03 2.61 -11.46
CA GLU A 35 11.76 2.70 -12.21
C GLU A 35 10.70 1.75 -11.67
N ALA A 36 11.08 0.54 -11.29
CA ALA A 36 10.18 -0.42 -10.65
C ALA A 36 9.71 0.08 -9.29
N THR A 37 10.62 0.66 -8.49
CA THR A 37 10.28 1.29 -7.20
C THR A 37 9.34 2.47 -7.42
N ALA A 38 9.62 3.36 -8.37
CA ALA A 38 8.76 4.50 -8.70
C ALA A 38 7.35 4.05 -9.12
N ARG A 39 7.24 2.99 -9.92
CA ARG A 39 5.95 2.41 -10.34
C ARG A 39 5.16 1.88 -9.15
N ARG A 40 5.82 1.19 -8.21
CA ARG A 40 5.20 0.70 -6.97
C ARG A 40 4.71 1.84 -6.10
N VAL A 41 5.56 2.83 -5.82
CA VAL A 41 5.21 4.00 -5.02
C VAL A 41 4.04 4.78 -5.64
N ARG A 42 3.98 4.89 -6.98
CA ARG A 42 2.86 5.49 -7.69
C ARG A 42 1.54 4.72 -7.45
N ASN A 43 1.58 3.39 -7.54
CA ASN A 43 0.41 2.55 -7.28
C ASN A 43 -0.02 2.61 -5.81
N PHE A 44 0.92 2.66 -4.89
CA PHE A 44 0.65 2.83 -3.45
C PHE A 44 -0.02 4.18 -3.17
N ARG A 45 0.51 5.27 -3.75
CA ARG A 45 -0.12 6.58 -3.68
C ARG A 45 -1.56 6.55 -4.20
N TYR A 46 -1.80 5.91 -5.35
CA TYR A 46 -3.12 5.73 -5.91
C TYR A 46 -4.07 5.02 -4.92
N ALA A 47 -3.63 3.93 -4.32
CA ALA A 47 -4.44 3.17 -3.36
C ALA A 47 -4.79 3.99 -2.11
N GLU A 48 -3.84 4.79 -1.59
CA GLU A 48 -4.08 5.66 -0.43
C GLU A 48 -5.02 6.82 -0.76
N GLU A 49 -4.82 7.46 -1.92
CA GLU A 49 -5.65 8.56 -2.39
C GLU A 49 -7.10 8.11 -2.60
N TRP A 50 -7.31 6.94 -3.23
CA TRP A 50 -8.64 6.40 -3.40
C TRP A 50 -9.25 5.90 -2.08
N SER A 51 -8.46 5.35 -1.18
CA SER A 51 -8.95 5.03 0.18
C SER A 51 -9.48 6.27 0.89
N MET A 52 -8.78 7.40 0.78
CA MET A 52 -9.22 8.68 1.30
C MET A 52 -10.54 9.14 0.64
N LEU A 53 -10.61 9.12 -0.70
CA LEU A 53 -11.80 9.58 -1.45
C LEU A 53 -13.03 8.73 -1.15
N ILE A 54 -12.90 7.41 -1.12
CA ILE A 54 -13.99 6.46 -0.81
C ILE A 54 -14.51 6.71 0.61
N MET A 55 -13.63 6.78 1.60
CA MET A 55 -14.04 7.07 2.98
C MET A 55 -14.70 8.44 3.09
N GLY A 56 -14.22 9.45 2.36
CA GLY A 56 -14.81 10.79 2.31
C GLY A 56 -16.27 10.75 1.82
N GLY A 57 -16.55 10.00 0.77
CA GLY A 57 -17.91 9.77 0.28
C GLY A 57 -18.80 9.06 1.31
N TRP A 58 -18.27 8.04 1.98
CA TRP A 58 -19.01 7.26 2.96
C TRP A 58 -19.30 7.98 4.27
N LEU A 59 -18.49 8.99 4.65
CA LEU A 59 -18.76 9.79 5.86
C LEU A 59 -20.15 10.44 5.87
N ALA A 60 -20.68 10.78 4.70
CA ALA A 60 -22.02 11.32 4.59
C ALA A 60 -23.12 10.26 4.81
N THR A 61 -22.89 9.03 4.33
CA THR A 61 -23.93 7.99 4.22
C THR A 61 -23.92 6.94 5.32
N ILE A 62 -22.80 6.72 6.03
CA ILE A 62 -22.77 5.80 7.19
C ILE A 62 -23.59 6.41 8.33
N PRO A 63 -24.58 5.70 8.89
CA PRO A 63 -25.44 6.24 9.95
C PRO A 63 -24.78 6.23 11.33
N GLU A 64 -23.86 5.32 11.60
CA GLU A 64 -23.25 5.11 12.90
C GLU A 64 -22.20 6.20 13.23
N VAL A 65 -22.54 7.14 14.12
CA VAL A 65 -21.69 8.29 14.47
C VAL A 65 -20.30 7.87 14.97
N PRO A 66 -20.14 6.85 15.85
CA PRO A 66 -18.80 6.41 16.25
C PRO A 66 -17.95 5.89 15.09
N VAL A 67 -18.57 5.24 14.10
CA VAL A 67 -17.91 4.77 12.88
C VAL A 67 -17.44 5.95 12.03
N LYS A 68 -18.30 6.98 11.84
CA LYS A 68 -17.92 8.22 11.13
C LYS A 68 -16.68 8.87 11.76
N THR A 69 -16.64 8.99 13.09
CA THR A 69 -15.53 9.62 13.79
C THR A 69 -14.23 8.84 13.59
N GLY A 70 -14.29 7.50 13.70
CA GLY A 70 -13.14 6.64 13.43
C GLY A 70 -12.66 6.72 11.99
N LEU A 71 -13.58 6.65 11.02
CA LEU A 71 -13.28 6.78 9.59
C LEU A 71 -12.65 8.15 9.26
N GLY A 72 -13.12 9.25 9.88
CA GLY A 72 -12.54 10.58 9.67
C GLY A 72 -11.05 10.64 10.05
N LYS A 73 -10.66 9.96 11.14
CA LYS A 73 -9.24 9.83 11.52
C LYS A 73 -8.46 8.99 10.52
N ILE A 74 -9.00 7.84 10.11
CA ILE A 74 -8.36 6.92 9.16
C ILE A 74 -8.21 7.60 7.78
N LEU A 75 -9.22 8.32 7.32
CA LEU A 75 -9.19 9.14 6.12
C LEU A 75 -8.03 10.15 6.15
N TRP A 76 -7.87 10.86 7.26
CA TRP A 76 -6.77 11.81 7.44
C TRP A 76 -5.41 11.11 7.34
N GLU A 77 -5.24 9.96 7.99
CA GLU A 77 -3.99 9.18 7.94
C GLU A 77 -3.73 8.63 6.51
N ALA A 78 -4.77 8.26 5.73
CA ALA A 78 -4.64 7.88 4.33
C ALA A 78 -4.24 9.08 3.44
N ALA A 79 -4.80 10.27 3.68
CA ALA A 79 -4.40 11.50 3.00
C ALA A 79 -2.92 11.83 3.23
N GLN A 80 -2.45 11.70 4.48
CA GLN A 80 -1.03 11.88 4.80
C GLN A 80 -0.14 10.84 4.09
N ALA A 81 -0.57 9.57 4.02
CA ALA A 81 0.16 8.53 3.31
C ALA A 81 0.25 8.84 1.81
N ALA A 82 -0.84 9.27 1.17
CA ALA A 82 -0.84 9.68 -0.22
C ALA A 82 0.10 10.88 -0.49
N ASP A 83 0.14 11.86 0.42
CA ASP A 83 1.01 13.04 0.31
C ASP A 83 2.49 12.67 0.41
N VAL A 84 2.89 11.87 1.41
CA VAL A 84 4.31 11.49 1.57
C VAL A 84 4.80 10.58 0.44
N LEU A 85 3.96 9.66 -0.04
CA LEU A 85 4.25 8.85 -1.21
C LEU A 85 4.36 9.70 -2.48
N GLY A 86 3.50 10.72 -2.63
CA GLY A 86 3.57 11.68 -3.72
C GLY A 86 4.87 12.50 -3.71
N LYS A 87 5.36 12.90 -2.54
CA LYS A 87 6.63 13.62 -2.37
C LYS A 87 7.85 12.74 -2.66
N ARG A 88 7.74 11.42 -2.47
CA ARG A 88 8.81 10.47 -2.81
C ARG A 88 9.01 10.29 -4.33
N LEU A 89 7.96 10.43 -5.15
CA LEU A 89 8.02 10.17 -6.59
C LEU A 89 9.08 10.98 -7.35
N PRO A 90 9.23 12.31 -7.18
CA PRO A 90 10.29 13.07 -7.83
C PRO A 90 11.70 12.57 -7.49
N GLU A 91 11.93 12.12 -6.26
CA GLU A 91 13.22 11.58 -5.81
C GLU A 91 13.54 10.25 -6.51
N LEU A 92 12.52 9.50 -6.94
CA LEU A 92 12.61 8.30 -7.77
C LEU A 92 12.58 8.61 -9.28
N ARG A 93 12.88 9.85 -9.68
CA ARG A 93 12.88 10.31 -11.08
C ARG A 93 11.51 10.16 -11.78
N CYS A 94 10.43 10.03 -11.04
CA CYS A 94 9.09 9.99 -11.59
C CYS A 94 8.55 11.40 -11.73
N GLY A 95 8.21 11.81 -12.95
CA GLY A 95 7.75 13.18 -13.26
C GLY A 95 6.33 13.49 -12.79
N GLN A 96 5.64 12.57 -12.15
CA GLN A 96 4.28 12.80 -11.63
C GLN A 96 4.33 13.78 -10.45
N ARG A 97 3.67 14.92 -10.63
CA ARG A 97 3.62 15.95 -9.58
C ARG A 97 2.71 15.50 -8.44
N ALA A 98 3.10 15.82 -7.20
CA ALA A 98 2.31 15.51 -6.01
C ALA A 98 0.91 16.16 -5.99
N ILE A 99 0.73 17.28 -6.71
CA ILE A 99 -0.54 18.03 -6.80
C ILE A 99 -1.51 17.49 -7.85
N THR A 100 -1.08 16.57 -8.73
CA THR A 100 -1.97 15.95 -9.71
C THR A 100 -2.59 14.67 -9.13
N ALA A 101 -3.85 14.39 -9.50
CA ALA A 101 -4.47 13.12 -9.17
C ALA A 101 -3.58 11.96 -9.61
N SER A 102 -3.51 10.93 -8.78
CA SER A 102 -2.71 9.76 -9.10
C SER A 102 -3.42 8.89 -10.14
N GLU A 103 -2.62 8.26 -10.98
CA GLU A 103 -3.09 7.27 -11.94
C GLU A 103 -2.51 5.91 -11.57
N SER A 104 -3.33 4.87 -11.58
CA SER A 104 -2.85 3.51 -11.37
C SER A 104 -2.09 3.04 -12.62
N ALA A 105 -0.96 2.38 -12.42
CA ALA A 105 -0.30 1.62 -13.47
C ALA A 105 -0.94 0.25 -13.72
N ASN A 106 -1.92 -0.14 -12.90
CA ASN A 106 -2.69 -1.38 -12.98
C ASN A 106 -4.18 -1.07 -13.16
N GLN A 107 -4.69 -1.15 -14.40
CA GLN A 107 -6.10 -0.88 -14.69
C GLN A 107 -7.04 -1.82 -13.92
N GLY A 108 -6.70 -3.11 -13.80
CA GLY A 108 -7.51 -4.06 -13.05
C GLY A 108 -7.65 -3.68 -11.56
N PHE A 109 -6.62 -3.06 -10.98
CA PHE A 109 -6.72 -2.53 -9.62
C PHE A 109 -7.61 -1.29 -9.57
N ALA A 110 -7.61 -0.44 -10.60
CA ALA A 110 -8.55 0.68 -10.68
C ALA A 110 -10.01 0.19 -10.76
N ASP A 111 -10.27 -0.86 -11.54
CA ASP A 111 -11.60 -1.49 -11.62
C ASP A 111 -12.02 -2.13 -10.30
N PHE A 112 -11.08 -2.75 -9.57
CA PHE A 112 -11.32 -3.24 -8.19
C PHE A 112 -11.70 -2.09 -7.24
N VAL A 113 -10.99 -0.98 -7.29
CA VAL A 113 -11.27 0.20 -6.45
C VAL A 113 -12.65 0.78 -6.78
N GLN A 114 -13.04 0.79 -8.05
CA GLN A 114 -14.39 1.18 -8.46
C GLN A 114 -15.45 0.27 -7.82
N ALA A 115 -15.27 -1.06 -7.91
CA ALA A 115 -16.18 -2.03 -7.29
C ALA A 115 -16.21 -1.91 -5.74
N LEU A 116 -15.07 -1.57 -5.12
CA LEU A 116 -15.00 -1.30 -3.69
C LEU A 116 -15.87 -0.09 -3.30
N SER A 117 -15.93 0.93 -4.14
CA SER A 117 -16.67 2.18 -3.88
C SER A 117 -18.19 2.09 -4.12
N GLU A 118 -18.68 1.06 -4.81
CA GLU A 118 -20.10 0.92 -5.20
C GLU A 118 -21.12 0.99 -4.06
N PRO A 119 -20.89 0.46 -2.83
CA PRO A 119 -21.86 0.61 -1.75
C PRO A 119 -22.00 2.07 -1.31
N GLU A 120 -23.12 2.72 -1.64
CA GLU A 120 -23.34 4.14 -1.31
C GLU A 120 -24.42 4.34 -0.23
N THR A 121 -25.43 3.46 -0.19
CA THR A 121 -26.61 3.64 0.69
C THR A 121 -26.26 3.38 2.17
N PRO A 122 -27.03 3.98 3.12
CA PRO A 122 -26.76 3.88 4.55
C PRO A 122 -26.84 2.45 5.13
N ASP A 123 -27.66 1.59 4.56
CA ASP A 123 -27.87 0.19 4.98
C ASP A 123 -26.71 -0.74 4.60
N LEU A 124 -25.75 -0.27 3.80
CA LEU A 124 -24.58 -1.01 3.33
C LEU A 124 -23.29 -0.72 4.12
N SER A 125 -23.40 -0.25 5.38
CA SER A 125 -22.22 0.00 6.23
C SER A 125 -21.31 -1.22 6.37
N ILE A 126 -21.89 -2.43 6.44
CA ILE A 126 -21.12 -3.68 6.56
C ILE A 126 -20.30 -3.91 5.30
N GLU A 127 -20.90 -3.81 4.12
CA GLU A 127 -20.23 -4.00 2.82
C GLU A 127 -19.12 -2.99 2.59
N LYS A 128 -19.33 -1.72 2.94
CA LYS A 128 -18.33 -0.64 2.88
C LYS A 128 -17.10 -0.97 3.72
N LEU A 129 -17.33 -1.24 5.00
CA LEU A 129 -16.27 -1.48 5.97
C LEU A 129 -15.55 -2.82 5.69
N THR A 130 -16.28 -3.86 5.28
CA THR A 130 -15.72 -5.15 4.88
C THR A 130 -14.73 -5.00 3.73
N GLY A 131 -15.12 -4.28 2.67
CA GLY A 131 -14.25 -4.07 1.52
C GLY A 131 -12.95 -3.36 1.92
N LEU A 132 -13.03 -2.37 2.78
CA LEU A 132 -11.88 -1.61 3.22
C LEU A 132 -11.02 -2.39 4.22
N PHE A 133 -11.61 -2.92 5.31
CA PHE A 133 -10.85 -3.45 6.44
C PHE A 133 -10.58 -4.96 6.39
N ASP A 134 -11.42 -5.75 5.72
CA ASP A 134 -11.17 -7.18 5.55
C ASP A 134 -10.44 -7.52 4.24
N VAL A 135 -10.39 -6.57 3.25
CA VAL A 135 -9.80 -6.85 1.94
C VAL A 135 -8.69 -5.89 1.59
N LEU A 136 -8.97 -4.59 1.43
CA LEU A 136 -7.96 -3.63 0.92
C LEU A 136 -6.84 -3.39 1.92
N VAL A 137 -7.14 -3.07 3.17
CA VAL A 137 -6.12 -2.74 4.19
C VAL A 137 -5.15 -3.91 4.44
N PRO A 138 -5.61 -5.17 4.67
CA PRO A 138 -4.70 -6.32 4.80
C PRO A 138 -3.84 -6.54 3.56
N HIS A 139 -4.41 -6.37 2.36
CA HIS A 139 -3.66 -6.47 1.11
C HIS A 139 -2.53 -5.44 1.04
N LEU A 140 -2.82 -4.16 1.33
CA LEU A 140 -1.82 -3.10 1.31
C LEU A 140 -0.71 -3.34 2.35
N ILE A 141 -1.04 -3.79 3.57
CA ILE A 141 -0.05 -4.17 4.57
C ILE A 141 0.90 -5.23 4.00
N GLY A 142 0.36 -6.32 3.46
CA GLY A 142 1.17 -7.42 2.92
C GLY A 142 2.08 -6.97 1.77
N VAL A 143 1.58 -6.14 0.86
CA VAL A 143 2.36 -5.64 -0.29
C VAL A 143 3.44 -4.64 0.15
N TYR A 144 3.14 -3.76 1.11
CA TYR A 144 4.13 -2.82 1.65
C TYR A 144 5.25 -3.56 2.37
N GLU A 145 4.92 -4.53 3.23
CA GLU A 145 5.90 -5.38 3.91
C GLU A 145 6.75 -6.20 2.94
N LYS A 146 6.15 -6.77 1.89
CA LYS A 146 6.88 -7.45 0.83
C LYS A 146 7.84 -6.49 0.13
N THR A 147 7.37 -5.28 -0.22
CA THR A 147 8.20 -4.27 -0.88
C THR A 147 9.38 -3.87 -0.01
N MET A 148 9.18 -3.61 1.28
CA MET A 148 10.26 -3.28 2.21
C MET A 148 11.33 -4.38 2.30
N ARG A 149 10.92 -5.66 2.27
CA ARG A 149 11.87 -6.79 2.30
C ARG A 149 12.63 -7.00 1.00
N GLU A 150 12.01 -6.67 -0.13
CA GLU A 150 12.55 -6.96 -1.47
C GLU A 150 13.30 -5.78 -2.10
N THR A 151 13.17 -4.56 -1.54
CA THR A 151 13.87 -3.38 -2.05
C THR A 151 15.30 -3.29 -1.50
N ASP A 152 16.14 -2.44 -2.14
CA ASP A 152 17.49 -2.18 -1.67
C ASP A 152 17.47 -1.46 -0.32
N GLN A 153 18.11 -2.07 0.69
CA GLN A 153 18.04 -1.60 2.08
C GLN A 153 18.83 -0.30 2.32
N ILE A 154 19.71 0.06 1.41
CA ILE A 154 20.55 1.26 1.51
C ILE A 154 20.00 2.36 0.61
N CYS A 155 19.87 2.07 -0.68
CA CYS A 155 19.48 3.08 -1.66
C CYS A 155 18.01 3.49 -1.51
N ASP A 156 17.14 2.57 -1.10
CA ASP A 156 15.71 2.81 -0.90
C ASP A 156 15.29 2.99 0.57
N ALA A 157 16.25 3.17 1.48
CA ALA A 157 15.96 3.41 2.90
C ALA A 157 14.87 4.47 3.13
N PRO A 158 14.82 5.62 2.41
CA PRO A 158 13.72 6.58 2.58
C PRO A 158 12.34 6.01 2.21
N THR A 159 12.26 5.11 1.23
CA THR A 159 10.99 4.44 0.88
C THR A 159 10.58 3.46 1.98
N ILE A 160 11.56 2.73 2.55
CA ILE A 160 11.32 1.78 3.65
C ILE A 160 10.76 2.52 4.87
N GLU A 161 11.39 3.60 5.31
CA GLU A 161 10.94 4.42 6.46
C GLU A 161 9.50 4.93 6.28
N LEU A 162 9.15 5.41 5.07
CA LEU A 162 7.78 5.84 4.76
C LEU A 162 6.79 4.68 4.87
N LEU A 163 7.13 3.52 4.31
CA LEU A 163 6.25 2.35 4.33
C LEU A 163 6.10 1.76 5.74
N GLU A 164 7.13 1.79 6.59
CA GLU A 164 7.06 1.36 7.99
C GLU A 164 6.04 2.19 8.78
N ASP A 165 6.07 3.52 8.65
CA ASP A 165 5.09 4.39 9.31
C ASP A 165 3.67 4.14 8.80
N ILE A 166 3.50 3.97 7.49
CA ILE A 166 2.19 3.68 6.88
C ILE A 166 1.67 2.31 7.36
N VAL A 167 2.49 1.26 7.35
CA VAL A 167 2.10 -0.09 7.82
C VAL A 167 1.70 -0.05 9.28
N ARG A 168 2.47 0.63 10.14
CA ARG A 168 2.15 0.79 11.55
C ARG A 168 0.77 1.44 11.77
N LYS A 169 0.40 2.44 10.97
CA LYS A 169 -0.93 3.07 10.98
C LYS A 169 -1.99 2.10 10.48
N LYS A 170 -1.76 1.43 9.34
CA LYS A 170 -2.71 0.48 8.75
C LYS A 170 -3.02 -0.72 9.64
N ARG A 171 -2.08 -1.22 10.39
CA ARG A 171 -2.34 -2.28 11.39
C ARG A 171 -3.32 -1.83 12.48
N ARG A 172 -3.27 -0.54 12.89
CA ARG A 172 -4.29 0.02 13.80
C ARG A 172 -5.64 0.18 13.11
N HIS A 173 -5.66 0.55 11.82
CA HIS A 173 -6.90 0.64 11.04
C HIS A 173 -7.56 -0.74 10.90
N GLU A 174 -6.78 -1.77 10.59
CA GLU A 174 -7.25 -3.16 10.49
C GLU A 174 -7.88 -3.63 11.80
N ALA A 175 -7.18 -3.44 12.92
CA ALA A 175 -7.68 -3.82 14.24
C ALA A 175 -8.98 -3.09 14.61
N TRP A 176 -9.03 -1.78 14.37
CA TRP A 176 -10.23 -0.97 14.60
C TRP A 176 -11.38 -1.40 13.69
N GLY A 177 -11.12 -1.63 12.40
CA GLY A 177 -12.11 -2.05 11.43
C GLY A 177 -12.72 -3.42 11.78
N SER A 178 -11.87 -4.37 12.19
CA SER A 178 -12.31 -5.68 12.67
C SER A 178 -13.25 -5.56 13.88
N GLU A 179 -12.87 -4.77 14.89
CA GLU A 179 -13.70 -4.55 16.08
C GLU A 179 -15.06 -3.91 15.73
N VAL A 180 -15.07 -2.93 14.83
CA VAL A 180 -16.31 -2.29 14.38
C VAL A 180 -17.20 -3.28 13.63
N LEU A 181 -16.63 -4.05 12.70
CA LEU A 181 -17.37 -5.06 11.94
C LEU A 181 -17.94 -6.16 12.84
N ASP A 182 -17.20 -6.61 13.84
CA ASP A 182 -17.66 -7.60 14.79
C ASP A 182 -18.88 -7.10 15.59
N ARG A 183 -18.90 -5.82 15.95
CA ARG A 183 -20.03 -5.18 16.63
C ARG A 183 -21.24 -4.97 15.70
N LEU A 184 -21.01 -4.64 14.43
CA LEU A 184 -22.09 -4.44 13.44
C LEU A 184 -22.71 -5.76 13.00
N CYS A 185 -21.93 -6.84 12.93
CA CYS A 185 -22.35 -8.17 12.49
C CYS A 185 -22.93 -9.01 13.66
N ASP A 186 -23.94 -8.48 14.34
CA ASP A 186 -24.60 -9.07 15.51
C ASP A 186 -25.51 -10.26 15.20
N THR A 187 -25.85 -10.48 13.91
CA THR A 187 -26.71 -11.60 13.44
C THR A 187 -25.98 -12.48 12.42
N ASP A 188 -26.44 -13.74 12.26
CA ASP A 188 -25.89 -14.65 11.26
C ASP A 188 -26.02 -14.11 9.83
N ALA A 189 -27.15 -13.49 9.52
CA ALA A 189 -27.39 -12.88 8.21
C ALA A 189 -26.38 -11.76 7.92
N LYS A 190 -26.05 -10.91 8.89
CA LYS A 190 -25.06 -9.86 8.73
C LYS A 190 -23.64 -10.44 8.60
N ARG A 191 -23.31 -11.49 9.35
CA ARG A 191 -22.04 -12.21 9.23
C ARG A 191 -21.89 -12.86 7.84
N GLU A 192 -23.00 -13.38 7.28
CA GLU A 192 -22.98 -13.93 5.92
C GLU A 192 -22.72 -12.84 4.88
N ARG A 193 -23.44 -11.71 4.92
CA ARG A 193 -23.19 -10.54 4.05
C ARG A 193 -21.72 -10.11 4.08
N ARG A 194 -21.10 -10.03 5.27
CA ARG A 194 -19.67 -9.72 5.43
C ARG A 194 -18.79 -10.74 4.69
N ARG A 195 -19.08 -12.05 4.87
CA ARG A 195 -18.30 -13.13 4.22
C ARG A 195 -18.42 -13.09 2.69
N GLU A 196 -19.64 -12.96 2.18
CA GLU A 196 -19.91 -12.90 0.74
C GLU A 196 -19.21 -11.70 0.09
N ARG A 197 -19.32 -10.51 0.70
CA ARG A 197 -18.66 -9.31 0.20
C ARG A 197 -17.15 -9.43 0.23
N ALA A 198 -16.57 -9.96 1.31
CA ALA A 198 -15.14 -10.18 1.41
C ALA A 198 -14.64 -11.19 0.35
N ALA A 199 -15.38 -12.27 0.12
CA ALA A 199 -15.02 -13.28 -0.88
C ALA A 199 -15.05 -12.70 -2.30
N GLU A 200 -16.12 -11.97 -2.65
CA GLU A 200 -16.26 -11.30 -3.94
C GLU A 200 -15.07 -10.36 -4.22
N LEU A 201 -14.78 -9.47 -3.29
CA LEU A 201 -13.72 -8.46 -3.47
C LEU A 201 -12.32 -9.08 -3.46
N ARG A 202 -12.07 -10.14 -2.66
CA ARG A 202 -10.79 -10.86 -2.71
C ARG A 202 -10.58 -11.52 -4.08
N ALA A 203 -11.59 -12.16 -4.63
CA ALA A 203 -11.51 -12.76 -5.96
C ALA A 203 -11.17 -11.71 -7.04
N ARG A 204 -11.79 -10.52 -7.00
CA ARG A 204 -11.47 -9.41 -7.91
C ARG A 204 -10.05 -8.91 -7.72
N LEU A 205 -9.61 -8.77 -6.48
CA LEU A 205 -8.26 -8.29 -6.13
C LEU A 205 -7.17 -9.29 -6.59
N GLU A 206 -7.41 -10.59 -6.42
CA GLU A 206 -6.53 -11.65 -6.90
C GLU A 206 -6.47 -11.68 -8.43
N ALA A 207 -7.62 -11.58 -9.10
CA ALA A 207 -7.70 -11.58 -10.56
C ALA A 207 -6.92 -10.44 -11.21
N CYS A 208 -6.83 -9.27 -10.57
CA CYS A 208 -6.06 -8.13 -11.08
C CYS A 208 -4.59 -8.14 -10.65
N GLY A 209 -4.14 -9.11 -9.86
CA GLY A 209 -2.78 -9.16 -9.34
C GLY A 209 -2.51 -8.16 -8.21
N GLY A 210 -3.55 -7.67 -7.55
CA GLY A 210 -3.44 -6.69 -6.48
C GLY A 210 -2.98 -5.32 -6.94
N VAL A 211 -2.56 -4.48 -6.01
CA VAL A 211 -2.14 -3.09 -6.28
C VAL A 211 -0.95 -2.99 -7.24
N THR A 212 -0.05 -3.97 -7.25
CA THR A 212 1.15 -3.99 -8.10
C THR A 212 0.98 -4.74 -9.41
N GLY A 213 -0.08 -5.53 -9.58
CA GLY A 213 -0.28 -6.41 -10.73
C GLY A 213 0.58 -7.68 -10.70
N GLU A 214 1.20 -8.03 -9.58
CA GLU A 214 2.16 -9.14 -9.51
C GLU A 214 1.59 -10.44 -8.93
N LEU A 215 0.40 -10.40 -8.29
CA LEU A 215 -0.20 -11.61 -7.70
C LEU A 215 -0.74 -12.61 -8.74
N ALA A 216 -0.87 -12.19 -9.99
CA ALA A 216 -1.40 -13.01 -11.09
C ALA A 216 -0.35 -13.95 -11.74
N ARG A 217 0.79 -14.20 -11.05
CA ARG A 217 1.82 -15.13 -11.55
C ARG A 217 2.13 -16.22 -10.55
#